data_f2018a5477ec0a8f45925b459f03319b
#
_entry.id   f2018a5477ec0a8f45925b459f03319b
#
_cell.length_a   1.000
_cell.length_b   1.000
_cell.length_c   1.000
_cell.angle_alpha   90.00
_cell.angle_beta   90.00
_cell.angle_gamma   90.00
#
_symmetry.space_group_name_H-M   'P 1'
#
loop_
_entity.id
_entity.type
_entity.pdbx_description
1 polymer ?
#
loop_
_entity_poly.entity_id
_entity_poly.type
_entity_poly.pdbx_seq_one_letter_code
_entity_poly.pdbx_strand_id
1 'polypeptide(L)'
;MKDNRQRLGFELGFAPDMDPLTPGVVTDCRNFIPTTRGMQALHAPVFVAGSVFDGPIFTTERIIAYGFRAQSETFAQNAEYAATKDALYLRMDRYSNWVDITSASKLYNSGFWTFTNFGTVMIGAEGGEVLQAPSPNVPYALHTLPLISTGPTKATPIAGAPTCCIVTSAERFVLAFNGRGGDGDTWNCSARDDHTSWTLSPATLAAQGRLVEPYGPITAALPMGNDVIAYKSAGAVRGRFVPGDAEVWKWARLPVRIGAASPRAACQLPDGRHAVMNAESCWIFDGTQAVDVLAGKARDWFQLNAANTSYQYGGMATVYDGITNSVWFTFRQPNEVLATYA
;
A
#
# COMPACT_ATOMS: atom_id res chain seq x y z
N MET A 1 -32.39 -16.06 -42.28
CA MET A 1 -31.93 -14.82 -41.65
C MET A 1 -30.42 -14.93 -41.51
N LYS A 2 -29.66 -14.10 -42.22
CA LYS A 2 -28.19 -14.00 -42.00
C LYS A 2 -27.96 -13.33 -40.65
N ASP A 3 -27.27 -14.02 -39.77
CA ASP A 3 -26.86 -13.48 -38.46
C ASP A 3 -25.88 -12.32 -38.71
N ASN A 4 -26.36 -11.11 -38.51
CA ASN A 4 -25.63 -9.88 -38.79
C ASN A 4 -24.89 -9.40 -37.53
N ARG A 5 -24.48 -10.32 -36.67
CA ARG A 5 -23.67 -10.02 -35.51
C ARG A 5 -22.24 -9.69 -35.94
N GLN A 6 -21.95 -8.42 -35.98
CA GLN A 6 -20.60 -7.94 -36.15
C GLN A 6 -19.83 -8.23 -34.86
N ARG A 7 -18.79 -9.05 -34.93
CA ARG A 7 -17.86 -9.19 -33.81
C ARG A 7 -17.04 -7.89 -33.73
N LEU A 8 -17.30 -7.09 -32.73
CA LEU A 8 -16.43 -5.97 -32.39
C LEU A 8 -15.20 -6.57 -31.70
N GLY A 9 -14.06 -6.49 -32.36
CA GLY A 9 -12.78 -6.82 -31.74
C GLY A 9 -12.35 -5.66 -30.83
N PHE A 10 -12.15 -5.93 -29.56
CA PHE A 10 -11.61 -4.96 -28.58
C PHE A 10 -10.13 -5.26 -28.31
N GLU A 11 -9.37 -5.49 -29.34
CA GLU A 11 -7.98 -5.97 -29.24
C GLU A 11 -7.06 -4.96 -28.55
N LEU A 12 -7.33 -3.68 -28.71
CA LEU A 12 -6.56 -2.59 -28.06
C LEU A 12 -7.13 -2.18 -26.69
N GLY A 13 -8.38 -2.58 -26.39
CA GLY A 13 -9.04 -2.30 -25.11
C GLY A 13 -9.40 -0.81 -24.92
N PHE A 14 -9.43 -0.37 -23.68
CA PHE A 14 -9.70 1.03 -23.32
C PHE A 14 -8.47 1.90 -23.65
N ALA A 15 -8.63 2.80 -24.59
CA ALA A 15 -7.56 3.69 -25.07
C ALA A 15 -8.13 5.06 -25.50
N PRO A 16 -8.56 5.88 -24.54
CA PRO A 16 -9.23 7.16 -24.80
C PRO A 16 -8.34 8.21 -25.49
N ASP A 17 -7.03 8.05 -25.45
CA ASP A 17 -6.07 8.95 -26.09
C ASP A 17 -5.82 8.59 -27.57
N MET A 18 -6.38 7.48 -28.05
CA MET A 18 -6.25 7.05 -29.44
C MET A 18 -7.42 7.58 -30.30
N ASP A 19 -7.19 7.60 -31.63
CA ASP A 19 -8.25 7.93 -32.58
C ASP A 19 -9.44 6.98 -32.42
N PRO A 20 -10.65 7.49 -32.17
CA PRO A 20 -11.87 6.68 -32.02
C PRO A 20 -12.19 5.81 -33.24
N LEU A 21 -11.67 6.16 -34.39
CA LEU A 21 -11.85 5.39 -35.63
C LEU A 21 -10.87 4.21 -35.77
N THR A 22 -9.90 4.10 -34.85
CA THR A 22 -8.97 2.98 -34.84
C THR A 22 -9.69 1.68 -34.48
N PRO A 23 -9.62 0.63 -35.33
CA PRO A 23 -10.28 -0.63 -35.04
C PRO A 23 -9.80 -1.24 -33.73
N GLY A 24 -10.73 -1.73 -32.91
CA GLY A 24 -10.41 -2.38 -31.64
C GLY A 24 -10.18 -1.43 -30.45
N VAL A 25 -10.34 -0.13 -30.64
CA VAL A 25 -10.23 0.87 -29.58
C VAL A 25 -11.59 1.14 -28.94
N VAL A 26 -11.58 1.30 -27.63
CA VAL A 26 -12.72 1.77 -26.84
C VAL A 26 -12.31 3.07 -26.15
N THR A 27 -12.91 4.17 -26.51
CA THR A 27 -12.57 5.51 -25.98
C THR A 27 -13.41 5.93 -24.78
N ASP A 28 -14.59 5.34 -24.61
CA ASP A 28 -15.42 5.51 -23.40
C ASP A 28 -15.93 4.12 -22.94
N CYS A 29 -15.66 3.80 -21.71
CA CYS A 29 -16.06 2.53 -21.13
C CYS A 29 -16.29 2.70 -19.63
N ARG A 30 -17.49 2.34 -19.17
CA ARG A 30 -17.87 2.41 -17.75
C ARG A 30 -18.44 1.07 -17.30
N ASN A 31 -18.01 0.64 -16.11
CA ASN A 31 -18.50 -0.59 -15.48
C ASN A 31 -18.21 -1.88 -16.29
N PHE A 32 -17.10 -1.90 -17.03
CA PHE A 32 -16.64 -3.08 -17.75
C PHE A 32 -15.19 -3.38 -17.43
N ILE A 33 -14.88 -4.67 -17.44
CA ILE A 33 -13.51 -5.18 -17.30
C ILE A 33 -13.10 -5.79 -18.63
N PRO A 34 -11.95 -5.43 -19.21
CA PRO A 34 -11.43 -6.13 -20.37
C PRO A 34 -11.03 -7.55 -20.01
N THR A 35 -11.39 -8.48 -20.85
CA THR A 35 -11.01 -9.91 -20.73
C THR A 35 -10.32 -10.35 -22.00
N THR A 36 -9.69 -11.52 -21.99
CA THR A 36 -9.06 -12.12 -23.17
C THR A 36 -10.03 -12.42 -24.30
N ARG A 37 -11.34 -12.40 -24.05
CA ARG A 37 -12.39 -12.71 -25.02
C ARG A 37 -13.35 -11.54 -25.28
N GLY A 38 -13.07 -10.36 -24.75
CA GLY A 38 -13.93 -9.18 -24.89
C GLY A 38 -14.04 -8.36 -23.61
N MET A 39 -15.21 -7.87 -23.33
CA MET A 39 -15.52 -7.11 -22.13
C MET A 39 -16.55 -7.82 -21.27
N GLN A 40 -16.31 -7.83 -19.97
CA GLN A 40 -17.24 -8.35 -18.97
C GLN A 40 -17.77 -7.18 -18.14
N ALA A 41 -19.05 -7.19 -17.81
CA ALA A 41 -19.62 -6.22 -16.89
C ALA A 41 -18.91 -6.31 -15.53
N LEU A 42 -18.51 -5.17 -15.00
CA LEU A 42 -18.06 -5.08 -13.62
C LEU A 42 -19.30 -5.29 -12.75
N HIS A 43 -19.32 -6.37 -11.99
CA HIS A 43 -20.33 -6.54 -10.96
C HIS A 43 -20.15 -5.44 -9.91
N ALA A 44 -21.24 -4.87 -9.45
CA ALA A 44 -21.19 -3.98 -8.30
C ALA A 44 -20.42 -4.66 -7.17
N PRO A 45 -19.57 -3.94 -6.44
CA PRO A 45 -18.94 -4.50 -5.27
C PRO A 45 -20.01 -5.13 -4.40
N VAL A 46 -19.99 -6.43 -4.30
CA VAL A 46 -20.87 -7.11 -3.35
C VAL A 46 -20.25 -6.81 -2.00
N PHE A 47 -21.00 -6.15 -1.16
CA PHE A 47 -20.69 -6.15 0.25
C PHE A 47 -20.42 -7.62 0.60
N VAL A 48 -19.24 -7.95 1.02
CA VAL A 48 -19.00 -9.26 1.60
C VAL A 48 -19.79 -9.22 2.90
N ALA A 49 -21.06 -9.51 2.78
CA ALA A 49 -21.99 -9.62 3.88
C ALA A 49 -21.57 -10.85 4.70
N GLY A 50 -20.55 -10.68 5.21
CA GLY A 50 -20.25 -11.53 6.26
C GLY A 50 -20.55 -10.81 7.46
N SER A 51 -21.73 -10.47 7.61
CA SER A 51 -22.15 -10.53 8.97
C SER A 51 -21.06 -10.19 9.99
N VAL A 52 -20.03 -9.61 9.59
CA VAL A 52 -18.80 -9.53 10.34
C VAL A 52 -18.59 -8.13 10.87
N PHE A 53 -19.33 -7.21 10.35
CA PHE A 53 -19.48 -5.88 10.89
C PHE A 53 -20.85 -5.75 11.60
N ASP A 54 -21.34 -6.81 12.18
CA ASP A 54 -22.53 -6.85 13.04
C ASP A 54 -22.29 -6.15 14.40
N GLY A 55 -21.49 -5.12 14.39
CA GLY A 55 -21.38 -4.21 15.51
C GLY A 55 -21.62 -2.79 15.03
N PRO A 56 -22.11 -1.90 15.88
CA PRO A 56 -22.35 -0.49 15.59
C PRO A 56 -21.08 0.28 15.19
N ILE A 57 -19.95 -0.38 15.09
CA ILE A 57 -18.61 0.19 14.96
C ILE A 57 -18.32 0.67 13.55
N PHE A 58 -18.90 0.07 12.51
CA PHE A 58 -18.56 0.42 11.12
C PHE A 58 -19.64 1.20 10.34
N THR A 59 -20.71 1.57 10.99
CA THR A 59 -21.77 2.36 10.34
C THR A 59 -21.33 3.78 10.02
N THR A 60 -20.23 4.26 10.61
CA THR A 60 -19.77 5.65 10.45
C THR A 60 -18.29 5.79 10.14
N GLU A 61 -17.46 4.75 10.30
CA GLU A 61 -16.03 4.85 10.14
C GLU A 61 -15.54 4.16 8.85
N ARG A 62 -14.69 4.86 8.10
CA ARG A 62 -14.07 4.36 6.89
C ARG A 62 -12.86 3.51 7.23
N ILE A 63 -12.75 2.32 6.64
CA ILE A 63 -11.52 1.53 6.67
C ILE A 63 -10.47 2.26 5.81
N ILE A 64 -9.35 2.62 6.43
CA ILE A 64 -8.25 3.33 5.79
C ILE A 64 -7.04 2.44 5.48
N ALA A 65 -6.96 1.26 6.06
CA ALA A 65 -5.95 0.28 5.71
C ALA A 65 -6.42 -1.13 6.05
N TYR A 66 -5.86 -2.09 5.34
CA TYR A 66 -6.10 -3.51 5.51
C TYR A 66 -4.76 -4.26 5.44
N GLY A 67 -4.54 -5.19 6.36
CA GLY A 67 -3.38 -6.05 6.41
C GLY A 67 -3.80 -7.51 6.52
N PHE A 68 -3.10 -8.37 5.84
CA PHE A 68 -3.34 -9.80 5.86
C PHE A 68 -2.07 -10.57 6.24
N ARG A 69 -2.22 -11.56 7.09
CA ARG A 69 -1.19 -12.49 7.43
C ARG A 69 -1.66 -13.92 7.21
N ALA A 70 -0.99 -14.62 6.30
CA ALA A 70 -1.08 -16.06 6.20
C ALA A 70 -0.20 -16.69 7.27
N GLN A 71 -0.76 -17.56 8.08
CA GLN A 71 0.05 -18.37 9.00
C GLN A 71 0.62 -19.59 8.28
N SER A 72 1.75 -20.10 8.81
CA SER A 72 2.36 -21.33 8.32
C SER A 72 1.44 -22.53 8.48
N GLU A 73 1.69 -23.58 7.71
CA GLU A 73 0.89 -24.81 7.59
C GLU A 73 0.50 -25.49 8.91
N THR A 74 1.15 -25.15 10.02
CA THR A 74 0.88 -25.74 11.34
C THR A 74 -0.24 -25.08 12.12
N PHE A 75 -0.65 -23.87 11.73
CA PHE A 75 -1.75 -23.14 12.36
C PHE A 75 -2.65 -22.56 11.27
N ALA A 76 -3.77 -23.23 11.02
CA ALA A 76 -4.72 -22.95 9.95
C ALA A 76 -5.52 -21.62 10.11
N GLN A 77 -4.98 -20.62 10.78
CA GLN A 77 -5.69 -19.38 11.04
C GLN A 77 -4.99 -18.19 10.38
N ASN A 78 -5.67 -17.63 9.41
CA ASN A 78 -5.28 -16.37 8.79
C ASN A 78 -5.74 -15.22 9.67
N ALA A 79 -4.85 -14.28 9.98
CA ALA A 79 -5.20 -13.06 10.69
C ALA A 79 -5.40 -11.91 9.69
N GLU A 80 -6.52 -11.24 9.81
CA GLU A 80 -6.83 -10.05 9.04
C GLU A 80 -6.88 -8.84 9.97
N TYR A 81 -6.26 -7.76 9.54
CA TYR A 81 -6.19 -6.51 10.29
C TYR A 81 -6.85 -5.41 9.49
N ALA A 82 -7.70 -4.62 10.14
CA ALA A 82 -8.30 -3.44 9.56
C ALA A 82 -8.05 -2.24 10.45
N ALA A 83 -7.78 -1.10 9.84
CA ALA A 83 -7.60 0.15 10.54
C ALA A 83 -8.63 1.17 10.06
N THR A 84 -9.22 1.89 10.99
CA THR A 84 -9.98 3.11 10.76
C THR A 84 -9.14 4.31 11.17
N LYS A 85 -9.70 5.50 11.08
CA LYS A 85 -9.04 6.72 11.56
C LYS A 85 -8.67 6.62 13.04
N ASP A 86 -9.52 6.00 13.85
CA ASP A 86 -9.44 6.06 15.31
C ASP A 86 -9.18 4.70 15.97
N ALA A 87 -9.26 3.59 15.23
CA ALA A 87 -9.21 2.26 15.81
C ALA A 87 -8.51 1.21 14.94
N LEU A 88 -8.06 0.14 15.56
CA LEU A 88 -7.50 -1.06 14.96
C LEU A 88 -8.36 -2.27 15.31
N TYR A 89 -8.57 -3.12 14.32
CA TYR A 89 -9.38 -4.32 14.43
C TYR A 89 -8.65 -5.53 13.90
N LEU A 90 -8.97 -6.67 14.46
CA LEU A 90 -8.44 -7.98 14.11
C LEU A 90 -9.56 -8.99 13.97
N ARG A 91 -9.50 -9.87 12.97
CA ARG A 91 -10.29 -11.10 12.92
C ARG A 91 -9.42 -12.30 12.52
N MET A 92 -9.80 -13.47 13.00
CA MET A 92 -9.01 -14.68 12.83
C MET A 92 -9.28 -15.42 11.53
N ASP A 93 -10.50 -15.31 11.06
CA ASP A 93 -10.94 -15.89 9.80
C ASP A 93 -12.12 -15.09 9.24
N ARG A 94 -12.47 -15.35 8.00
CA ARG A 94 -13.55 -14.65 7.30
C ARG A 94 -14.95 -14.81 7.91
N TYR A 95 -15.10 -15.71 8.86
CA TYR A 95 -16.38 -16.00 9.53
C TYR A 95 -16.41 -15.50 10.98
N SER A 96 -15.27 -15.07 11.52
CA SER A 96 -15.17 -14.53 12.86
C SER A 96 -15.55 -13.05 12.91
N ASN A 97 -16.00 -12.59 14.06
CA ASN A 97 -16.25 -11.16 14.30
C ASN A 97 -14.93 -10.39 14.38
N TRP A 98 -14.98 -9.12 14.00
CA TRP A 98 -13.89 -8.20 14.23
C TRP A 98 -13.78 -7.85 15.71
N VAL A 99 -12.58 -7.92 16.22
CA VAL A 99 -12.25 -7.59 17.61
C VAL A 99 -11.44 -6.30 17.62
N ASP A 100 -11.86 -5.35 18.45
CA ASP A 100 -11.11 -4.11 18.68
C ASP A 100 -9.80 -4.39 19.43
N ILE A 101 -8.70 -4.14 18.75
CA ILE A 101 -7.33 -4.27 19.27
C ILE A 101 -6.66 -2.91 19.49
N THR A 102 -7.40 -1.83 19.47
CA THR A 102 -6.88 -0.48 19.70
C THR A 102 -6.14 -0.41 21.03
N SER A 103 -4.95 0.19 21.03
CA SER A 103 -4.18 0.38 22.26
C SER A 103 -4.94 1.25 23.27
N ALA A 104 -5.01 0.82 24.51
CA ALA A 104 -5.75 1.53 25.57
C ALA A 104 -5.20 2.93 25.89
N SER A 105 -3.94 3.19 25.55
CA SER A 105 -3.26 4.45 25.84
C SER A 105 -3.28 5.43 24.68
N LYS A 106 -4.04 5.18 23.60
CA LYS A 106 -3.85 5.91 22.38
C LYS A 106 -5.12 6.48 21.79
N LEU A 107 -5.03 7.75 21.44
CA LEU A 107 -5.94 8.43 20.52
C LEU A 107 -5.29 8.40 19.14
N TYR A 108 -5.82 7.61 18.22
CA TYR A 108 -5.44 7.65 16.83
C TYR A 108 -6.12 8.83 16.14
N ASN A 109 -5.45 9.43 15.20
CA ASN A 109 -6.01 10.37 14.25
C ASN A 109 -5.28 10.16 12.92
N SER A 110 -5.42 8.95 12.42
CA SER A 110 -4.59 8.48 11.32
C SER A 110 -5.23 8.78 9.98
N GLY A 111 -4.43 9.32 9.06
CA GLY A 111 -4.81 9.41 7.64
C GLY A 111 -4.65 8.08 6.90
N PHE A 112 -3.71 7.25 7.35
CA PHE A 112 -3.43 5.93 6.78
C PHE A 112 -2.67 5.05 7.78
N TRP A 113 -2.62 3.75 7.48
CA TRP A 113 -1.77 2.77 8.14
C TRP A 113 -0.99 1.99 7.11
N THR A 114 0.19 1.54 7.49
CA THR A 114 0.95 0.54 6.74
C THR A 114 1.22 -0.67 7.62
N PHE A 115 1.25 -1.85 7.02
CA PHE A 115 1.44 -3.10 7.73
C PHE A 115 2.53 -3.93 7.07
N THR A 116 3.29 -4.65 7.89
CA THR A 116 4.28 -5.63 7.41
C THR A 116 4.33 -6.86 8.29
N ASN A 117 4.56 -8.00 7.69
CA ASN A 117 4.82 -9.23 8.41
C ASN A 117 6.30 -9.29 8.83
N PHE A 118 6.56 -9.67 10.07
CA PHE A 118 7.91 -9.93 10.56
C PHE A 118 7.93 -11.23 11.36
N GLY A 119 8.41 -12.30 10.74
CA GLY A 119 8.37 -13.63 11.35
C GLY A 119 6.95 -14.00 11.78
N THR A 120 6.76 -14.16 13.08
CA THR A 120 5.47 -14.52 13.67
C THR A 120 4.60 -13.34 14.08
N VAL A 121 5.02 -12.10 13.88
CA VAL A 121 4.27 -10.92 14.28
C VAL A 121 3.88 -10.03 13.10
N MET A 122 2.80 -9.27 13.26
CA MET A 122 2.45 -8.17 12.36
C MET A 122 2.87 -6.86 13.00
N ILE A 123 3.54 -6.03 12.23
CA ILE A 123 3.91 -4.67 12.64
C ILE A 123 3.04 -3.68 11.89
N GLY A 124 2.45 -2.74 12.60
CA GLY A 124 1.69 -1.64 12.04
C GLY A 124 2.36 -0.29 12.29
N ALA A 125 2.38 0.56 11.30
CA ALA A 125 2.81 1.94 11.42
C ALA A 125 1.64 2.89 11.13
N GLU A 126 1.41 3.83 12.02
CA GLU A 126 0.38 4.85 11.90
C GLU A 126 0.94 6.06 11.14
N GLY A 127 0.18 6.56 10.16
CA GLY A 127 0.49 7.77 9.42
C GLY A 127 -0.60 8.82 9.56
N GLY A 128 -0.22 10.05 9.92
CA GLY A 128 -1.14 11.18 9.98
C GLY A 128 -1.45 11.80 8.62
N GLU A 129 -2.46 12.65 8.56
CA GLU A 129 -2.67 13.53 7.40
C GLU A 129 -1.53 14.53 7.29
N VAL A 130 -0.84 14.50 6.16
CA VAL A 130 0.36 15.32 5.90
C VAL A 130 0.05 16.82 5.75
N LEU A 131 -1.20 17.17 5.57
CA LEU A 131 -1.62 18.57 5.30
C LEU A 131 -1.97 19.40 6.54
N GLN A 132 -2.13 18.79 7.69
CA GLN A 132 -2.25 19.54 8.93
C GLN A 132 -0.96 19.37 9.71
N ALA A 133 -0.40 20.47 10.17
CA ALA A 133 0.73 20.42 11.10
C ALA A 133 0.39 19.39 12.17
N PRO A 134 1.21 18.34 12.32
CA PRO A 134 0.87 17.23 13.19
C PRO A 134 0.55 17.78 14.57
N SER A 135 -0.60 17.37 15.11
CA SER A 135 -0.89 17.69 16.50
C SER A 135 0.31 17.26 17.34
N PRO A 136 0.92 18.16 18.12
CA PRO A 136 2.14 17.84 18.86
C PRO A 136 1.98 16.66 19.84
N ASN A 137 0.75 16.24 20.07
CA ASN A 137 0.39 15.28 21.09
C ASN A 137 0.04 13.88 20.58
N VAL A 138 0.08 13.63 19.26
CA VAL A 138 -0.16 12.28 18.73
C VAL A 138 1.15 11.73 18.17
N PRO A 139 1.84 10.86 18.88
CA PRO A 139 3.04 10.24 18.36
C PRO A 139 2.66 9.25 17.26
N TYR A 140 3.26 9.38 16.07
CA TYR A 140 3.35 8.27 15.14
C TYR A 140 4.10 7.14 15.85
N ALA A 141 3.50 6.01 16.00
CA ALA A 141 4.12 4.91 16.70
C ALA A 141 4.06 3.65 15.83
N LEU A 142 5.15 2.90 15.88
CA LEU A 142 5.14 1.52 15.41
C LEU A 142 4.50 0.65 16.49
N HIS A 143 3.64 -0.25 16.07
CA HIS A 143 2.92 -1.15 16.96
C HIS A 143 3.20 -2.59 16.58
N THR A 144 3.45 -3.42 17.59
CA THR A 144 3.28 -4.87 17.47
C THR A 144 1.79 -5.18 17.59
N LEU A 145 1.25 -5.81 16.57
CA LEU A 145 -0.16 -6.21 16.55
C LEU A 145 -0.31 -7.61 17.13
N PRO A 146 -1.36 -7.85 17.95
CA PRO A 146 -1.55 -9.14 18.59
C PRO A 146 -1.76 -10.24 17.56
N LEU A 147 -1.17 -11.39 17.87
CA LEU A 147 -1.46 -12.68 17.29
C LEU A 147 -2.31 -13.44 18.27
N ILE A 148 -3.40 -13.98 17.79
CA ILE A 148 -4.27 -14.72 18.68
C ILE A 148 -3.80 -16.17 18.77
N SER A 149 -3.07 -16.48 19.82
CA SER A 149 -3.02 -17.86 20.34
C SER A 149 -3.83 -18.02 21.63
N THR A 150 -4.16 -16.92 22.31
CA THR A 150 -4.73 -16.95 23.67
C THR A 150 -5.80 -15.90 23.94
N GLY A 151 -6.33 -15.25 22.90
CA GLY A 151 -7.30 -14.17 23.00
C GLY A 151 -6.75 -12.80 22.60
N PRO A 152 -7.61 -11.85 22.23
CA PRO A 152 -7.19 -10.58 21.68
C PRO A 152 -6.51 -9.74 22.77
N THR A 153 -5.20 -9.58 22.64
CA THR A 153 -4.46 -8.53 23.33
C THR A 153 -4.54 -7.25 22.50
N LYS A 154 -4.39 -6.10 23.15
CA LYS A 154 -4.37 -4.81 22.47
C LYS A 154 -3.07 -4.62 21.69
N ALA A 155 -3.10 -3.82 20.63
CA ALA A 155 -1.90 -3.38 19.94
C ALA A 155 -0.95 -2.68 20.90
N THR A 156 0.33 -3.01 20.85
CA THR A 156 1.32 -2.50 21.81
C THR A 156 2.31 -1.61 21.06
N PRO A 157 2.45 -0.33 21.44
CA PRO A 157 3.50 0.53 20.92
C PRO A 157 4.88 -0.06 21.18
N ILE A 158 5.75 -0.02 20.18
CA ILE A 158 7.13 -0.48 20.29
C ILE A 158 7.96 0.62 20.95
N ALA A 159 8.43 0.39 22.16
CA ALA A 159 9.23 1.36 22.90
C ALA A 159 10.55 1.65 22.18
N GLY A 160 10.91 2.93 22.07
CA GLY A 160 12.14 3.36 21.41
C GLY A 160 12.14 3.23 19.88
N ALA A 161 11.05 2.77 19.28
CA ALA A 161 10.93 2.79 17.83
C ALA A 161 10.88 4.22 17.29
N PRO A 162 11.37 4.45 16.06
CA PRO A 162 11.31 5.75 15.42
C PRO A 162 9.87 6.16 15.13
N THR A 163 9.61 7.47 15.14
CA THR A 163 8.31 8.04 14.77
C THR A 163 8.17 8.10 13.25
N CYS A 164 8.01 6.96 12.61
CA CYS A 164 7.86 6.79 11.17
C CYS A 164 6.48 6.25 10.82
N CYS A 165 6.01 6.52 9.61
CA CYS A 165 4.64 6.19 9.20
C CYS A 165 4.56 5.11 8.11
N ILE A 166 5.69 4.68 7.56
CA ILE A 166 5.75 3.61 6.57
C ILE A 166 6.65 2.51 7.10
N VAL A 167 6.17 1.28 7.09
CA VAL A 167 6.90 0.12 7.55
C VAL A 167 6.93 -0.98 6.50
N THR A 168 8.07 -1.65 6.39
CA THR A 168 8.25 -2.88 5.60
C THR A 168 9.25 -3.80 6.30
N SER A 169 9.41 -5.01 5.81
CA SER A 169 10.38 -5.96 6.36
C SER A 169 11.18 -6.64 5.25
N ALA A 170 12.47 -6.79 5.47
CA ALA A 170 13.36 -7.55 4.60
C ALA A 170 14.57 -8.02 5.39
N GLU A 171 15.20 -9.13 4.99
CA GLU A 171 16.45 -9.65 5.56
C GLU A 171 16.44 -9.78 7.09
N ARG A 172 15.27 -10.06 7.68
CA ARG A 172 15.06 -10.20 9.12
C ARG A 172 15.21 -8.87 9.89
N PHE A 173 14.97 -7.74 9.21
CA PHE A 173 14.86 -6.42 9.80
C PHE A 173 13.43 -5.89 9.60
N VAL A 174 12.98 -5.05 10.50
CA VAL A 174 11.88 -4.12 10.26
C VAL A 174 12.50 -2.80 9.83
N LEU A 175 12.07 -2.28 8.68
CA LEU A 175 12.48 -0.97 8.20
C LEU A 175 11.32 0.01 8.31
N ALA A 176 11.61 1.18 8.83
CA ALA A 176 10.67 2.26 9.04
C ALA A 176 11.12 3.53 8.30
N PHE A 177 10.19 4.15 7.59
CA PHE A 177 10.47 5.29 6.71
C PHE A 177 9.52 6.45 6.96
N ASN A 178 9.89 7.61 6.45
CA ASN A 178 9.14 8.84 6.51
C ASN A 178 8.91 9.29 7.95
N GLY A 179 9.97 9.84 8.53
CA GLY A 179 9.96 10.38 9.88
C GLY A 179 9.09 11.63 10.01
N ARG A 180 8.63 11.85 11.23
CA ARG A 180 7.82 13.02 11.60
C ARG A 180 8.66 14.30 11.64
N GLY A 181 8.01 15.44 11.48
CA GLY A 181 8.64 16.76 11.74
C GLY A 181 9.51 17.28 10.61
N GLY A 182 9.31 16.84 9.37
CA GLY A 182 10.10 17.27 8.21
C GLY A 182 11.18 16.29 7.78
N ASP A 183 11.31 15.17 8.49
CA ASP A 183 12.27 14.10 8.21
C ASP A 183 11.70 13.02 7.30
N GLY A 184 10.91 13.43 6.29
CA GLY A 184 10.22 12.52 5.37
C GLY A 184 11.14 11.67 4.51
N ASP A 185 12.43 11.99 4.42
CA ASP A 185 13.46 11.24 3.70
C ASP A 185 14.27 10.27 4.59
N THR A 186 13.91 10.14 5.87
CA THR A 186 14.60 9.24 6.79
C THR A 186 14.21 7.79 6.62
N TRP A 187 15.16 6.91 6.88
CA TRP A 187 14.96 5.50 7.08
C TRP A 187 15.62 5.03 8.38
N ASN A 188 15.03 4.03 8.99
CA ASN A 188 15.55 3.37 10.18
C ASN A 188 15.36 1.86 10.01
N CYS A 189 16.23 1.05 10.61
CA CYS A 189 15.96 -0.38 10.74
C CYS A 189 16.12 -0.82 12.20
N SER A 190 15.30 -1.80 12.59
CA SER A 190 15.42 -2.48 13.87
C SER A 190 16.73 -3.27 13.96
N ALA A 191 17.03 -3.81 15.13
CA ALA A 191 18.01 -4.88 15.23
C ALA A 191 17.58 -6.07 14.34
N ARG A 192 18.57 -6.83 13.87
CA ARG A 192 18.30 -8.03 13.11
C ARG A 192 17.64 -9.06 14.03
N ASP A 193 16.54 -9.67 13.58
CA ASP A 193 15.73 -10.65 14.32
C ASP A 193 14.95 -10.11 15.52
N ASP A 194 15.06 -8.81 15.82
CA ASP A 194 14.36 -8.20 16.94
C ASP A 194 13.69 -6.88 16.53
N HIS A 195 12.40 -6.94 16.26
CA HIS A 195 11.59 -5.79 15.88
C HIS A 195 11.37 -4.78 17.02
N THR A 196 11.73 -5.15 18.26
CA THR A 196 11.56 -4.29 19.44
C THR A 196 12.80 -3.45 19.75
N SER A 197 13.96 -3.82 19.21
CA SER A 197 15.23 -3.14 19.47
C SER A 197 15.58 -2.17 18.34
N TRP A 198 15.58 -0.86 18.66
CA TRP A 198 15.86 0.23 17.73
C TRP A 198 17.08 1.08 18.14
N THR A 199 17.78 0.64 19.17
CA THR A 199 19.00 1.33 19.62
C THR A 199 20.12 1.09 18.62
N LEU A 200 20.65 2.18 18.06
CA LEU A 200 21.72 2.12 17.06
C LEU A 200 22.96 1.43 17.63
N SER A 201 23.38 0.36 17.00
CA SER A 201 24.53 -0.43 17.45
C SER A 201 25.06 -1.33 16.33
N PRO A 202 26.38 -1.34 16.11
CA PRO A 202 26.99 -2.27 15.17
C PRO A 202 26.79 -3.76 15.57
N ALA A 203 26.60 -4.04 16.86
CA ALA A 203 26.41 -5.40 17.35
C ALA A 203 25.00 -5.94 17.01
N THR A 204 23.99 -5.11 17.04
CA THR A 204 22.60 -5.45 16.73
C THR A 204 22.22 -5.14 15.28
N LEU A 205 23.07 -4.43 14.56
CA LEU A 205 22.86 -3.96 13.20
C LEU A 205 21.67 -2.99 13.06
N ALA A 206 21.17 -2.43 14.17
CA ALA A 206 20.19 -1.35 14.11
C ALA A 206 20.87 -0.09 13.56
N ALA A 207 20.28 0.52 12.54
CA ALA A 207 20.86 1.65 11.82
C ALA A 207 19.79 2.63 11.37
N GLN A 208 20.25 3.83 10.99
CA GLN A 208 19.40 4.88 10.43
C GLN A 208 20.16 5.73 9.42
N GLY A 209 19.43 6.46 8.60
CA GLY A 209 20.03 7.40 7.66
C GLY A 209 18.98 8.19 6.90
N ARG A 210 19.43 8.89 5.86
CA ARG A 210 18.57 9.73 5.00
C ARG A 210 18.74 9.36 3.54
N LEU A 211 17.62 9.34 2.81
CA LEU A 211 17.58 9.17 1.36
C LEU A 211 17.32 10.54 0.73
N VAL A 212 18.35 11.36 0.62
CA VAL A 212 18.20 12.74 0.14
C VAL A 212 17.79 12.79 -1.33
N GLU A 213 18.34 11.89 -2.15
CA GLU A 213 18.04 11.80 -3.58
C GLU A 213 17.22 10.54 -3.93
N PRO A 214 16.23 10.66 -4.82
CA PRO A 214 15.64 11.89 -5.39
C PRO A 214 15.00 12.74 -4.29
N TYR A 215 14.86 14.04 -4.53
CA TYR A 215 14.28 14.98 -3.55
C TYR A 215 12.83 14.60 -3.19
N GLY A 216 12.43 14.89 -1.96
CA GLY A 216 11.09 14.69 -1.42
C GLY A 216 10.99 13.56 -0.39
N PRO A 217 9.84 13.44 0.27
CA PRO A 217 9.61 12.40 1.25
C PRO A 217 9.48 11.02 0.62
N ILE A 218 9.76 9.99 1.40
CA ILE A 218 9.46 8.61 1.05
C ILE A 218 7.95 8.42 1.19
N THR A 219 7.31 7.97 0.13
CA THR A 219 5.85 7.84 0.05
C THR A 219 5.37 6.40 0.17
N ALA A 220 6.20 5.42 -0.20
CA ALA A 220 5.93 4.00 -0.03
C ALA A 220 7.25 3.22 0.09
N ALA A 221 7.20 2.04 0.69
CA ALA A 221 8.31 1.11 0.71
C ALA A 221 7.81 -0.33 0.66
N LEU A 222 8.40 -1.14 -0.23
CA LEU A 222 8.03 -2.54 -0.43
C LEU A 222 9.27 -3.42 -0.55
N PRO A 223 9.21 -4.67 -0.09
CA PRO A 223 10.29 -5.63 -0.28
C PRO A 223 10.31 -6.13 -1.73
N MET A 224 11.50 -6.33 -2.29
CA MET A 224 11.71 -6.94 -3.61
C MET A 224 12.81 -7.98 -3.52
N GLY A 225 12.43 -9.24 -3.33
CA GLY A 225 13.38 -10.28 -2.95
C GLY A 225 14.03 -9.94 -1.60
N ASN A 226 15.36 -9.85 -1.58
CA ASN A 226 16.15 -9.48 -0.42
C ASN A 226 16.38 -7.96 -0.30
N ASP A 227 16.05 -7.21 -1.33
CA ASP A 227 16.17 -5.75 -1.38
C ASP A 227 14.87 -5.08 -0.89
N VAL A 228 14.95 -3.80 -0.61
CA VAL A 228 13.81 -2.92 -0.34
C VAL A 228 13.79 -1.80 -1.35
N ILE A 229 12.64 -1.53 -1.92
CA ILE A 229 12.44 -0.37 -2.81
C ILE A 229 11.68 0.69 -2.02
N ALA A 230 12.34 1.80 -1.76
CA ALA A 230 11.73 2.99 -1.17
C ALA A 230 11.34 3.95 -2.30
N TYR A 231 10.05 4.22 -2.43
CA TYR A 231 9.47 5.11 -3.43
C TYR A 231 9.34 6.52 -2.88
N LYS A 232 9.54 7.47 -3.74
CA LYS A 232 9.19 8.88 -3.57
C LYS A 232 8.19 9.28 -4.65
N SER A 233 7.74 10.52 -4.68
CA SER A 233 6.75 10.97 -5.67
C SER A 233 7.20 10.79 -7.14
N ALA A 234 8.48 10.99 -7.42
CA ALA A 234 9.03 10.98 -8.79
C ALA A 234 10.32 10.15 -8.94
N GLY A 235 10.55 9.21 -8.05
CA GLY A 235 11.73 8.37 -8.11
C GLY A 235 11.74 7.28 -7.05
N ALA A 236 12.68 6.37 -7.15
CA ALA A 236 12.83 5.26 -6.22
C ALA A 236 14.30 5.00 -5.89
N VAL A 237 14.51 4.44 -4.72
CA VAL A 237 15.83 4.07 -4.19
C VAL A 237 15.79 2.60 -3.77
N ARG A 238 16.80 1.83 -4.16
CA ARG A 238 16.97 0.45 -3.74
C ARG A 238 17.88 0.38 -2.55
N GLY A 239 17.42 -0.23 -1.47
CA GLY A 239 18.19 -0.62 -0.30
C GLY A 239 18.56 -2.08 -0.34
N ARG A 240 19.82 -2.36 -0.07
CA ARG A 240 20.36 -3.73 0.03
C ARG A 240 21.10 -3.89 1.34
N PHE A 241 20.78 -4.95 2.04
CA PHE A 241 21.55 -5.35 3.23
C PHE A 241 22.93 -5.89 2.82
N VAL A 242 23.99 -5.40 3.48
CA VAL A 242 25.37 -5.82 3.22
C VAL A 242 26.00 -6.35 4.51
N PRO A 243 26.03 -7.68 4.68
CA PRO A 243 26.63 -8.28 5.88
C PRO A 243 28.09 -7.87 6.07
N GLY A 244 28.45 -7.47 7.30
CA GLY A 244 29.83 -7.12 7.66
C GLY A 244 30.31 -5.74 7.19
N ASP A 245 29.47 -4.94 6.56
CA ASP A 245 29.77 -3.57 6.21
C ASP A 245 29.42 -2.61 7.37
N ALA A 246 30.15 -1.51 7.48
CA ALA A 246 29.85 -0.44 8.43
C ALA A 246 28.49 0.20 8.16
N GLU A 247 28.11 0.27 6.88
CA GLU A 247 26.78 0.66 6.45
C GLU A 247 25.91 -0.59 6.31
N VAL A 248 25.07 -0.84 7.30
CA VAL A 248 24.19 -2.02 7.35
C VAL A 248 23.32 -2.15 6.10
N TRP A 249 22.81 -1.01 5.60
CA TRP A 249 22.02 -0.92 4.37
C TRP A 249 22.66 0.04 3.39
N LYS A 250 22.98 -0.44 2.19
CA LYS A 250 23.45 0.40 1.08
C LYS A 250 22.28 0.81 0.20
N TRP A 251 22.17 2.10 -0.01
CA TRP A 251 21.08 2.70 -0.78
C TRP A 251 21.60 3.24 -2.10
N ALA A 252 20.94 2.86 -3.19
CA ALA A 252 21.27 3.31 -4.53
C ALA A 252 20.03 3.83 -5.25
N ARG A 253 20.13 5.02 -5.83
CA ARG A 253 19.07 5.58 -6.66
C ARG A 253 18.85 4.69 -7.89
N LEU A 254 17.60 4.40 -8.21
CA LEU A 254 17.24 3.69 -9.42
C LEU A 254 17.23 4.65 -10.63
N PRO A 255 17.74 4.22 -11.79
CA PRO A 255 17.77 5.07 -12.98
C PRO A 255 16.42 5.21 -13.69
N VAL A 256 15.35 4.78 -13.06
CA VAL A 256 13.97 4.82 -13.58
C VAL A 256 13.17 5.94 -12.91
N ARG A 257 12.35 6.65 -13.68
CA ARG A 257 11.45 7.70 -13.18
C ARG A 257 10.10 7.09 -12.80
N ILE A 258 10.10 6.33 -11.74
CA ILE A 258 8.88 5.79 -11.15
C ILE A 258 8.75 6.31 -9.72
N GLY A 259 7.54 6.54 -9.29
CA GLY A 259 7.24 6.96 -7.93
C GLY A 259 5.86 6.49 -7.51
N ALA A 260 5.61 6.53 -6.21
CA ALA A 260 4.31 6.24 -5.64
C ALA A 260 3.69 7.52 -5.08
N ALA A 261 2.40 7.74 -5.33
CA ALA A 261 1.70 8.91 -4.80
C ALA A 261 1.46 8.80 -3.28
N SER A 262 1.35 7.58 -2.77
CA SER A 262 1.05 7.28 -1.36
C SER A 262 1.49 5.87 -1.01
N PRO A 263 1.47 5.47 0.26
CA PRO A 263 1.76 4.08 0.66
C PRO A 263 0.83 3.06 0.01
N ARG A 264 -0.39 3.46 -0.33
CA ARG A 264 -1.36 2.60 -1.01
C ARG A 264 -1.19 2.55 -2.53
N ALA A 265 -0.48 3.50 -3.11
CA ALA A 265 -0.27 3.58 -4.55
C ALA A 265 0.81 2.61 -5.06
N ALA A 266 1.25 1.71 -4.23
CA ALA A 266 2.19 0.66 -4.59
C ALA A 266 1.78 -0.67 -3.95
N CYS A 267 1.83 -1.77 -4.71
CA CYS A 267 1.62 -3.11 -4.19
C CYS A 267 2.63 -4.10 -4.80
N GLN A 268 2.94 -5.15 -4.05
CA GLN A 268 3.76 -6.25 -4.53
C GLN A 268 2.89 -7.26 -5.28
N LEU A 269 3.38 -7.74 -6.39
CA LEU A 269 2.79 -8.81 -7.18
C LEU A 269 3.36 -10.18 -6.77
N PRO A 270 2.65 -11.29 -7.04
CA PRO A 270 3.10 -12.64 -6.67
C PRO A 270 4.44 -13.05 -7.28
N ASP A 271 4.80 -12.49 -8.41
CA ASP A 271 6.07 -12.73 -9.10
C ASP A 271 7.23 -11.85 -8.58
N GLY A 272 6.98 -11.07 -7.53
CA GLY A 272 7.97 -10.20 -6.90
C GLY A 272 8.08 -8.82 -7.55
N ARG A 273 7.42 -8.56 -8.68
CA ARG A 273 7.32 -7.22 -9.28
C ARG A 273 6.44 -6.32 -8.42
N HIS A 274 6.55 -5.01 -8.67
CA HIS A 274 5.67 -4.02 -8.04
C HIS A 274 4.76 -3.38 -9.08
N ALA A 275 3.51 -3.18 -8.72
CA ALA A 275 2.60 -2.29 -9.41
C ALA A 275 2.56 -0.96 -8.66
N VAL A 276 2.80 0.14 -9.36
CA VAL A 276 3.01 1.46 -8.76
C VAL A 276 2.25 2.52 -9.54
N MET A 277 1.66 3.46 -8.84
CA MET A 277 0.91 4.56 -9.44
C MET A 277 1.29 5.90 -8.81
N ASN A 278 1.44 6.91 -9.65
CA ASN A 278 1.52 8.31 -9.22
C ASN A 278 0.64 9.20 -10.12
N ALA A 279 0.78 10.52 -10.01
CA ALA A 279 0.01 11.47 -10.83
C ALA A 279 0.37 11.43 -12.34
N GLU A 280 1.49 10.85 -12.72
CA GLU A 280 1.94 10.83 -14.11
C GLU A 280 1.44 9.59 -14.88
N SER A 281 1.44 8.42 -14.24
CA SER A 281 1.05 7.15 -14.86
C SER A 281 0.96 5.98 -13.87
N CYS A 282 0.70 4.80 -14.40
CA CYS A 282 0.73 3.52 -13.72
C CYS A 282 1.84 2.64 -14.32
N TRP A 283 2.62 2.00 -13.48
CA TRP A 283 3.78 1.19 -13.91
C TRP A 283 3.77 -0.20 -13.30
N ILE A 284 4.35 -1.13 -14.04
CA ILE A 284 4.83 -2.40 -13.51
C ILE A 284 6.35 -2.36 -13.49
N PHE A 285 6.94 -2.54 -12.31
CA PHE A 285 8.37 -2.46 -12.08
C PHE A 285 8.94 -3.81 -11.66
N ASP A 286 9.98 -4.27 -12.37
CA ASP A 286 10.62 -5.57 -12.13
C ASP A 286 11.93 -5.49 -11.31
N GLY A 287 12.25 -4.30 -10.80
CA GLY A 287 13.51 -4.05 -10.11
C GLY A 287 14.60 -3.42 -10.98
N THR A 288 14.45 -3.45 -12.30
CA THR A 288 15.40 -2.89 -13.26
C THR A 288 14.71 -1.97 -14.25
N GLN A 289 13.60 -2.41 -14.80
CA GLN A 289 12.81 -1.71 -15.79
C GLN A 289 11.41 -1.42 -15.28
N ALA A 290 10.85 -0.31 -15.71
CA ALA A 290 9.48 0.07 -15.46
C ALA A 290 8.71 0.13 -16.77
N VAL A 291 7.64 -0.63 -16.86
CA VAL A 291 6.72 -0.61 -17.99
C VAL A 291 5.56 0.30 -17.65
N ASP A 292 5.36 1.36 -18.39
CA ASP A 292 4.21 2.22 -18.29
C ASP A 292 3.01 1.56 -18.97
N VAL A 293 2.01 1.18 -18.18
CA VAL A 293 0.82 0.47 -18.67
C VAL A 293 -0.19 1.37 -19.38
N LEU A 294 -0.07 2.70 -19.22
CA LEU A 294 -0.95 3.68 -19.83
C LEU A 294 -0.35 4.31 -21.09
N ALA A 295 0.94 4.09 -21.37
CA ALA A 295 1.63 4.73 -22.49
C ALA A 295 0.94 4.46 -23.84
N GLY A 296 0.64 5.53 -24.57
CA GLY A 296 0.01 5.48 -25.89
C GLY A 296 -1.46 5.01 -25.90
N LYS A 297 -2.09 4.89 -24.71
CA LYS A 297 -3.48 4.45 -24.60
C LYS A 297 -4.35 5.39 -23.77
N ALA A 298 -3.93 5.68 -22.54
CA ALA A 298 -4.77 6.37 -21.57
C ALA A 298 -3.98 7.31 -20.66
N ARG A 299 -2.74 7.65 -20.99
CA ARG A 299 -1.90 8.48 -20.12
C ARG A 299 -2.44 9.91 -19.99
N ASP A 300 -2.79 10.55 -21.11
CA ASP A 300 -3.28 11.94 -21.12
C ASP A 300 -4.63 12.01 -20.43
N TRP A 301 -5.50 11.06 -20.74
CA TRP A 301 -6.78 10.92 -20.05
C TRP A 301 -6.60 10.73 -18.53
N PHE A 302 -5.66 9.87 -18.12
CA PHE A 302 -5.37 9.63 -16.72
C PHE A 302 -4.87 10.91 -16.03
N GLN A 303 -3.93 11.63 -16.64
CA GLN A 303 -3.39 12.87 -16.07
C GLN A 303 -4.48 13.94 -15.91
N LEU A 304 -5.39 14.05 -16.84
CA LEU A 304 -6.52 14.99 -16.75
C LEU A 304 -7.50 14.61 -15.64
N ASN A 305 -7.68 13.33 -15.38
CA ASN A 305 -8.71 12.83 -14.45
C ASN A 305 -8.16 12.46 -13.07
N ALA A 306 -6.88 12.14 -12.92
CA ALA A 306 -6.28 11.67 -11.67
C ALA A 306 -5.30 12.66 -11.04
N ALA A 307 -4.64 13.51 -11.83
CA ALA A 307 -3.51 14.31 -11.39
C ALA A 307 -3.85 15.42 -10.39
N ASN A 308 -5.10 15.83 -10.29
CA ASN A 308 -5.52 16.97 -9.47
C ASN A 308 -5.93 16.60 -8.05
N THR A 309 -5.69 15.35 -7.64
CA THR A 309 -5.98 14.93 -6.28
C THR A 309 -4.81 15.31 -5.38
N SER A 310 -4.85 16.55 -4.87
CA SER A 310 -3.93 17.05 -3.83
C SER A 310 -4.02 16.28 -2.50
N TYR A 311 -4.77 15.20 -2.44
CA TYR A 311 -4.89 14.32 -1.29
C TYR A 311 -3.91 13.16 -1.43
N GLN A 312 -2.71 13.39 -0.94
CA GLN A 312 -1.56 12.49 -1.02
C GLN A 312 -1.81 11.08 -0.46
N TYR A 313 -2.87 10.84 0.31
CA TYR A 313 -3.03 9.58 1.03
C TYR A 313 -4.38 8.89 0.86
N GLY A 314 -5.37 9.52 0.26
CA GLY A 314 -6.72 8.96 0.17
C GLY A 314 -7.25 8.71 -1.24
N GLY A 315 -6.56 9.21 -2.26
CA GLY A 315 -7.11 9.25 -3.61
C GLY A 315 -6.59 8.20 -4.58
N MET A 316 -5.43 7.60 -4.31
CA MET A 316 -4.81 6.61 -5.20
C MET A 316 -4.49 5.33 -4.44
N ALA A 317 -4.91 4.19 -4.97
CA ALA A 317 -4.53 2.89 -4.44
C ALA A 317 -4.33 1.85 -5.55
N THR A 318 -3.36 0.99 -5.34
CA THR A 318 -3.02 -0.14 -6.22
C THR A 318 -3.22 -1.43 -5.46
N VAL A 319 -4.00 -2.33 -6.01
CA VAL A 319 -4.33 -3.61 -5.37
C VAL A 319 -4.18 -4.74 -6.38
N TYR A 320 -3.56 -5.82 -5.95
CA TYR A 320 -3.53 -7.06 -6.70
C TYR A 320 -4.68 -7.98 -6.26
N ASP A 321 -5.50 -8.40 -7.21
CA ASP A 321 -6.54 -9.40 -7.00
C ASP A 321 -6.04 -10.76 -7.48
N GLY A 322 -5.75 -11.64 -6.52
CA GLY A 322 -5.25 -12.99 -6.80
C GLY A 322 -6.30 -13.94 -7.40
N ILE A 323 -7.59 -13.62 -7.29
CA ILE A 323 -8.67 -14.45 -7.86
C ILE A 323 -8.74 -14.25 -9.37
N THR A 324 -8.74 -12.99 -9.79
CA THR A 324 -8.80 -12.63 -11.22
C THR A 324 -7.43 -12.49 -11.87
N ASN A 325 -6.35 -12.59 -11.08
CA ASN A 325 -4.97 -12.31 -11.51
C ASN A 325 -4.85 -10.93 -12.17
N SER A 326 -5.43 -9.94 -11.54
CA SER A 326 -5.53 -8.58 -12.08
C SER A 326 -4.93 -7.56 -11.10
N VAL A 327 -4.38 -6.48 -11.66
CA VAL A 327 -3.98 -5.31 -10.89
C VAL A 327 -5.02 -4.22 -11.06
N TRP A 328 -5.50 -3.70 -9.96
CA TRP A 328 -6.46 -2.62 -9.90
C TRP A 328 -5.75 -1.34 -9.51
N PHE A 329 -5.80 -0.34 -10.40
CA PHE A 329 -5.38 1.02 -10.13
C PHE A 329 -6.62 1.87 -9.88
N THR A 330 -6.81 2.30 -8.65
CA THR A 330 -7.97 3.10 -8.26
C THR A 330 -7.53 4.51 -7.95
N PHE A 331 -8.27 5.48 -8.44
CA PHE A 331 -8.00 6.89 -8.21
C PHE A 331 -9.31 7.67 -8.13
N ARG A 332 -9.25 8.85 -7.53
CA ARG A 332 -10.38 9.76 -7.40
C ARG A 332 -10.33 10.79 -8.51
N GLN A 333 -11.47 11.07 -9.11
CA GLN A 333 -11.61 12.20 -10.05
C GLN A 333 -11.73 13.54 -9.30
N PRO A 334 -11.26 14.66 -9.88
CA PRO A 334 -11.18 15.96 -9.20
C PRO A 334 -12.51 16.50 -8.63
N ASN A 335 -13.63 16.13 -9.25
CA ASN A 335 -14.96 16.62 -8.88
C ASN A 335 -15.81 15.61 -8.10
N GLU A 336 -15.27 14.43 -7.81
CA GLU A 336 -15.98 13.47 -6.98
C GLU A 336 -15.86 13.87 -5.52
N VAL A 337 -16.96 14.31 -4.94
CA VAL A 337 -17.13 14.26 -3.48
C VAL A 337 -16.94 12.80 -3.09
N LEU A 338 -16.14 12.53 -2.08
CA LEU A 338 -16.04 11.18 -1.52
C LEU A 338 -17.46 10.69 -1.30
N ALA A 339 -17.93 9.82 -2.18
CA ALA A 339 -19.15 9.10 -1.91
C ALA A 339 -18.90 8.36 -0.62
N THR A 340 -19.52 8.81 0.43
CA THR A 340 -19.73 8.04 1.64
C THR A 340 -20.57 6.86 1.18
N TYR A 341 -19.92 5.77 0.77
CA TYR A 341 -20.60 4.50 0.68
C TYR A 341 -20.92 4.11 2.11
N ALA A 342 -22.14 4.43 2.50
CA ALA A 342 -22.76 3.89 3.67
C ALA A 342 -22.95 2.37 3.51
#